data_124c5062e51d5d26afd058b42c535961
#
_entry.id   124c5062e51d5d26afd058b42c535961
#
_cell.length_a   1.000
_cell.length_b   1.000
_cell.length_c   1.000
_cell.angle_alpha   90.00
_cell.angle_beta   90.00
_cell.angle_gamma   90.00
#
_symmetry.space_group_name_H-M   'P 1'
#
loop_
_entity.id
_entity.type
_entity.pdbx_description
1 polymer ?
#
loop_
_entity_poly.entity_id
_entity_poly.type
_entity_poly.pdbx_seq_one_letter_code
_entity_poly.pdbx_strand_id
1 'polypeptide(L)'
;MMEIDQMLTISTAHISPKTRALLDKPQDIGILDKAVVYNKGEYGWFIYPTEHAGTHPLPADLQACIDFTKAHGCSILCLDRDGYEVLDLPVYADEEEA
;
A
#
# COMPACT_ATOMS: atom_id res chain seq x y z
N MET A 1 26.05 -13.05 -1.10
CA MET A 1 25.03 -13.03 -2.13
C MET A 1 24.26 -11.73 -2.09
N MET A 2 23.93 -11.18 -3.25
CA MET A 2 23.25 -9.93 -3.34
C MET A 2 21.76 -10.19 -3.59
N GLU A 3 20.90 -9.34 -3.04
CA GLU A 3 19.49 -9.48 -3.23
C GLU A 3 18.97 -8.24 -3.94
N ILE A 4 18.20 -8.41 -4.99
CA ILE A 4 17.68 -7.29 -5.76
C ILE A 4 16.17 -7.35 -5.74
N ASP A 5 15.54 -6.30 -5.20
CA ASP A 5 14.10 -6.21 -5.15
C ASP A 5 13.61 -5.10 -6.06
N GLN A 6 12.44 -5.28 -6.65
CA GLN A 6 11.86 -4.28 -7.50
C GLN A 6 10.69 -3.60 -6.80
N MET A 7 10.59 -2.29 -6.95
CA MET A 7 9.58 -1.51 -6.30
C MET A 7 8.70 -0.82 -7.32
N LEU A 8 7.39 -0.88 -7.09
CA LEU A 8 6.41 -0.16 -7.90
C LEU A 8 5.94 1.06 -7.14
N THR A 9 6.02 2.23 -7.74
CA THR A 9 5.57 3.48 -7.10
C THR A 9 4.33 3.99 -7.80
N ILE A 10 3.24 4.14 -7.04
CA ILE A 10 1.99 4.69 -7.56
C ILE A 10 1.42 5.68 -6.55
N SER A 11 0.38 6.39 -6.95
CA SER A 11 -0.18 7.46 -6.14
C SER A 11 -0.91 6.96 -4.90
N THR A 12 -0.85 7.71 -3.81
CA THR A 12 -1.67 7.44 -2.64
C THR A 12 -3.15 7.60 -2.94
N ALA A 13 -3.51 8.19 -4.08
CA ALA A 13 -4.91 8.31 -4.48
C ALA A 13 -5.55 6.95 -4.74
N HIS A 14 -4.76 5.90 -4.89
CA HIS A 14 -5.31 4.56 -5.12
C HIS A 14 -5.77 3.88 -3.84
N ILE A 15 -5.63 4.53 -2.69
CA ILE A 15 -6.22 4.05 -1.46
C ILE A 15 -7.07 5.17 -0.86
N SER A 16 -8.12 4.78 -0.12
CA SER A 16 -9.05 5.75 0.43
C SER A 16 -8.44 6.50 1.61
N PRO A 17 -9.01 7.64 1.99
CA PRO A 17 -8.54 8.34 3.19
C PRO A 17 -8.56 7.47 4.43
N LYS A 18 -9.54 6.56 4.53
CA LYS A 18 -9.63 5.66 5.67
C LYS A 18 -8.44 4.72 5.70
N THR A 19 -8.05 4.17 4.55
CA THR A 19 -6.90 3.28 4.47
C THR A 19 -5.61 4.04 4.75
N ARG A 20 -5.51 5.29 4.29
CA ARG A 20 -4.34 6.09 4.58
C ARG A 20 -4.18 6.30 6.09
N ALA A 21 -5.29 6.52 6.78
CA ALA A 21 -5.23 6.67 8.24
C ALA A 21 -4.77 5.39 8.91
N LEU A 22 -5.17 4.23 8.36
CA LEU A 22 -4.71 2.97 8.92
C LEU A 22 -3.22 2.75 8.72
N LEU A 23 -2.66 3.22 7.62
CA LEU A 23 -1.24 3.03 7.37
C LEU A 23 -0.38 3.89 8.28
N ASP A 24 -0.96 4.94 8.87
CA ASP A 24 -0.22 5.73 9.85
C ASP A 24 -0.14 5.03 11.19
N LYS A 25 -1.02 4.06 11.44
CA LYS A 25 -1.01 3.31 12.70
C LYS A 25 -1.29 1.84 12.40
N PRO A 26 -0.41 1.18 11.65
CA PRO A 26 -0.70 -0.18 11.19
C PRO A 26 -0.80 -1.19 12.32
N GLN A 27 -0.19 -0.91 13.48
CA GLN A 27 -0.25 -1.84 14.58
C GLN A 27 -1.63 -1.89 15.23
N ASP A 28 -2.48 -0.89 14.99
CA ASP A 28 -3.78 -0.84 15.64
C ASP A 28 -4.75 -1.85 15.08
N ILE A 29 -4.54 -2.34 13.86
CA ILE A 29 -5.46 -3.26 13.27
C ILE A 29 -4.81 -4.56 12.84
N GLY A 30 -3.59 -4.80 13.26
CA GLY A 30 -2.93 -6.06 12.95
C GLY A 30 -2.48 -6.20 11.50
N ILE A 31 -2.42 -5.10 10.76
CA ILE A 31 -2.05 -5.18 9.36
C ILE A 31 -0.62 -5.70 9.21
N LEU A 32 0.20 -5.57 10.25
CA LEU A 32 1.60 -6.00 10.15
C LEU A 32 1.76 -7.50 9.99
N ASP A 33 0.69 -8.28 10.20
CA ASP A 33 0.76 -9.70 9.91
C ASP A 33 0.85 -9.94 8.41
N LYS A 34 0.32 -9.04 7.61
CA LYS A 34 0.26 -9.25 6.17
C LYS A 34 1.24 -8.38 5.42
N ALA A 35 1.73 -7.33 6.01
CA ALA A 35 2.65 -6.43 5.33
C ALA A 35 3.44 -5.65 6.34
N VAL A 36 4.69 -5.34 6.00
CA VAL A 36 5.50 -4.45 6.81
C VAL A 36 5.39 -3.06 6.20
N VAL A 37 5.06 -2.08 7.01
CA VAL A 37 4.80 -0.73 6.54
C VAL A 37 5.85 0.22 7.10
N TYR A 38 6.52 0.96 6.22
CA TYR A 38 7.46 1.98 6.64
C TYR A 38 6.97 3.33 6.14
N ASN A 39 7.13 4.34 6.97
CA ASN A 39 6.70 5.68 6.64
C ASN A 39 7.68 6.33 5.65
N LYS A 40 7.18 7.04 4.65
CA LYS A 40 8.01 7.76 3.72
C LYS A 40 7.84 9.25 3.97
N GLY A 41 8.04 9.68 5.19
CA GLY A 41 7.88 11.08 5.58
C GLY A 41 6.47 11.57 5.31
N GLU A 42 6.33 12.74 4.69
CA GLU A 42 5.02 13.26 4.38
C GLU A 42 4.49 12.75 3.05
N TYR A 43 5.27 11.94 2.33
CA TYR A 43 4.90 11.59 0.97
C TYR A 43 4.12 10.31 0.84
N GLY A 44 4.19 9.43 1.81
CA GLY A 44 3.45 8.17 1.70
C GLY A 44 4.08 7.05 2.51
N TRP A 45 4.06 5.85 1.95
CA TRP A 45 4.51 4.67 2.66
C TRP A 45 5.19 3.68 1.74
N PHE A 46 6.14 2.91 2.30
CA PHE A 46 6.70 1.74 1.64
C PHE A 46 6.03 0.52 2.24
N ILE A 47 5.51 -0.37 1.42
CA ILE A 47 4.79 -1.54 1.88
C ILE A 47 5.45 -2.79 1.34
N TYR A 48 5.85 -3.67 2.27
CA TYR A 48 6.51 -4.93 1.94
C TYR A 48 5.53 -6.05 2.27
N PRO A 49 4.80 -6.58 1.28
CA PRO A 49 3.84 -7.65 1.55
C PRO A 49 4.56 -8.89 2.09
N THR A 50 3.91 -9.58 3.02
CA THR A 50 4.47 -10.79 3.59
C THR A 50 3.69 -11.98 3.07
N GLU A 51 4.24 -13.18 3.33
CA GLU A 51 3.55 -14.38 2.94
C GLU A 51 2.64 -14.89 4.05
N HIS A 52 2.57 -14.21 5.17
CA HIS A 52 1.77 -14.68 6.29
C HIS A 52 0.28 -14.57 6.00
N ALA A 53 -0.48 -15.55 6.44
CA ALA A 53 -1.91 -15.51 6.27
C ALA A 53 -2.56 -14.45 7.14
N GLY A 54 -2.05 -14.21 8.32
CA GLY A 54 -2.61 -13.20 9.19
C GLY A 54 -4.03 -13.48 9.61
N THR A 55 -4.50 -12.83 10.66
CA THR A 55 -5.88 -13.00 11.10
C THR A 55 -6.76 -11.85 10.68
N HIS A 56 -6.19 -10.74 10.20
CA HIS A 56 -6.97 -9.58 9.81
C HIS A 56 -6.77 -9.34 8.31
N PRO A 57 -7.85 -9.26 7.54
CA PRO A 57 -7.70 -9.00 6.12
C PRO A 57 -7.26 -7.56 5.90
N LEU A 58 -6.54 -7.32 4.81
CA LEU A 58 -6.20 -5.97 4.44
C LEU A 58 -7.41 -5.26 3.87
N PRO A 59 -7.48 -3.93 3.96
CA PRO A 59 -8.52 -3.21 3.25
C PRO A 59 -8.50 -3.56 1.76
N ALA A 60 -9.67 -3.63 1.15
CA ALA A 60 -9.77 -4.06 -0.25
C ALA A 60 -8.96 -3.20 -1.19
N ASP A 61 -8.94 -1.88 -0.98
CA ASP A 61 -8.20 -0.98 -1.85
C ASP A 61 -6.69 -1.21 -1.72
N LEU A 62 -6.20 -1.47 -0.52
CA LEU A 62 -4.79 -1.76 -0.33
C LEU A 62 -4.43 -3.11 -0.92
N GLN A 63 -5.31 -4.10 -0.74
CA GLN A 63 -5.06 -5.41 -1.32
C GLN A 63 -4.99 -5.33 -2.84
N ALA A 64 -5.84 -4.52 -3.45
CA ALA A 64 -5.80 -4.34 -4.90
C ALA A 64 -4.48 -3.75 -5.36
N CYS A 65 -3.94 -2.80 -4.60
CA CYS A 65 -2.65 -2.20 -4.93
C CYS A 65 -1.52 -3.22 -4.78
N ILE A 66 -1.59 -4.07 -3.77
CA ILE A 66 -0.57 -5.10 -3.57
C ILE A 66 -0.65 -6.12 -4.69
N ASP A 67 -1.86 -6.53 -5.08
CA ASP A 67 -2.02 -7.49 -6.16
C ASP A 67 -1.50 -6.92 -7.49
N PHE A 68 -1.76 -5.64 -7.73
CA PHE A 68 -1.26 -4.96 -8.92
C PHE A 68 0.27 -4.94 -8.92
N THR A 69 0.87 -4.68 -7.76
CA THR A 69 2.33 -4.67 -7.60
C THR A 69 2.92 -6.04 -7.96
N LYS A 70 2.31 -7.10 -7.43
CA LYS A 70 2.79 -8.44 -7.67
C LYS A 70 2.60 -8.84 -9.13
N ALA A 71 1.50 -8.42 -9.73
CA ALA A 71 1.24 -8.73 -11.14
C ALA A 71 2.28 -8.10 -12.06
N HIS A 72 2.94 -7.03 -11.62
CA HIS A 72 3.98 -6.39 -12.39
C HIS A 72 5.38 -6.89 -12.02
N GLY A 73 5.46 -7.98 -11.27
CA GLY A 73 6.75 -8.57 -10.91
C GLY A 73 7.52 -7.83 -9.84
N CYS A 74 6.84 -6.95 -9.10
CA CYS A 74 7.50 -6.18 -8.06
C CYS A 74 7.16 -6.73 -6.69
N SER A 75 8.08 -6.61 -5.76
CA SER A 75 7.89 -7.12 -4.41
C SER A 75 7.65 -6.04 -3.39
N ILE A 76 7.84 -4.78 -3.75
CA ILE A 76 7.68 -3.66 -2.84
C ILE A 76 6.72 -2.67 -3.47
N LEU A 77 5.73 -2.22 -2.69
CA LEU A 77 4.78 -1.20 -3.14
C LEU A 77 5.14 0.11 -2.45
N CYS A 78 5.35 1.16 -3.23
CA CYS A 78 5.55 2.49 -2.70
C CYS A 78 4.31 3.32 -3.05
N LEU A 79 3.61 3.79 -2.03
CA LEU A 79 2.48 4.70 -2.22
C LEU A 79 2.98 6.09 -1.93
N ASP A 80 3.06 6.93 -2.97
CA ASP A 80 3.64 8.25 -2.87
C ASP A 80 2.61 9.25 -3.38
N ARG A 81 2.37 10.32 -2.64
CA ARG A 81 1.37 11.30 -3.05
C ARG A 81 1.70 11.95 -4.39
N ASP A 82 2.97 11.91 -4.80
CA ASP A 82 3.37 12.44 -6.08
C ASP A 82 3.54 11.34 -7.13
N GLY A 83 3.14 10.11 -6.82
CA GLY A 83 3.25 9.01 -7.76
C GLY A 83 2.19 9.05 -8.85
N TYR A 84 2.33 8.20 -9.84
CA TYR A 84 1.41 8.17 -10.95
C TYR A 84 0.09 7.52 -10.56
N GLU A 85 -0.99 8.03 -11.13
CA GLU A 85 -2.29 7.37 -11.04
C GLU A 85 -2.40 6.42 -12.21
N VAL A 86 -2.56 5.14 -11.92
CA VAL A 86 -2.63 4.13 -12.99
C VAL A 86 -4.09 3.84 -13.29
N LEU A 87 -4.38 3.58 -14.57
CA LEU A 87 -5.77 3.40 -15.00
C LEU A 87 -6.39 2.12 -14.49
N ASP A 88 -5.58 1.14 -14.15
CA ASP A 88 -6.11 -0.14 -13.71
C ASP A 88 -6.62 -0.15 -12.29
N LEU A 89 -6.41 0.91 -11.54
CA LEU A 89 -6.84 0.98 -10.15
C LEU A 89 -7.76 2.18 -9.92
N PRO A 90 -8.73 2.06 -9.00
CA PRO A 90 -9.60 3.19 -8.69
C PRO A 90 -8.83 4.34 -8.06
N VAL A 91 -9.39 5.54 -8.15
CA VAL A 91 -8.83 6.73 -7.53
C VAL A 91 -9.86 7.23 -6.52
N TYR A 92 -9.41 7.55 -5.31
CA TYR A 92 -10.30 8.00 -4.24
C TYR A 92 -10.02 9.46 -3.91
N ALA A 93 -11.08 10.23 -3.79
CA ALA A 93 -10.95 11.66 -3.49
C ALA A 93 -10.51 11.85 -2.04
N ASP A 94 -9.72 12.90 -1.80
CA ASP A 94 -9.24 13.12 -0.46
C ASP A 94 -10.33 13.52 0.50
N GLU A 95 -11.33 14.23 0.02
CA GLU A 95 -12.35 14.67 0.93
C GLU A 95 -13.55 13.82 0.86
N GLU A 96 -13.46 12.60 0.36
CA GLU A 96 -14.61 11.83 0.29
C GLU A 96 -14.97 11.26 1.51
N GLU A 97 -14.45 11.42 2.50
CA GLU A 97 -14.72 10.84 3.62
C GLU A 97 -15.86 11.00 4.09
N ALA A 98 -16.36 11.46 4.12
CA ALA A 98 -17.65 11.59 4.67
C ALA A 98 -18.09 10.64 5.58
#